data_79492e0b57352376c2f9bd34c20d8c88
#
_entry.id   79492e0b57352376c2f9bd34c20d8c88
#
_cell.length_a   1.000
_cell.length_b   1.000
_cell.length_c   1.000
_cell.angle_alpha   90.00
_cell.angle_beta   90.00
_cell.angle_gamma   90.00
#
_symmetry.space_group_name_H-M   'P 1'
#
loop_
_entity.id
_entity.type
_entity.pdbx_description
1 polymer ?
#
loop_
_entity_poly.entity_id
_entity_poly.type
_entity_poly.pdbx_seq_one_letter_code
_entity_poly.pdbx_strand_id
1 'polypeptide(L)'
;MLKLLIVDDEKIIRETMAGLIDWNSLGIQLIGTARDGIEAYNMILDEYPDIVLTDIKMPGLSGLDLIQKIHGINKDTHFIILSGYGEFEYAKKAMQY
;
A
#
# COMPACT_ATOMS: atom_id res chain seq x y z
N MET A 1 -13.52 4.04 11.64
CA MET A 1 -12.64 2.93 11.22
C MET A 1 -11.48 3.48 10.39
N LEU A 2 -10.33 2.87 10.52
CA LEU A 2 -9.19 3.20 9.69
C LEU A 2 -9.42 2.68 8.26
N LYS A 3 -9.12 3.49 7.28
CA LYS A 3 -9.25 3.11 5.87
C LYS A 3 -7.96 2.48 5.37
N LEU A 4 -8.08 1.31 4.74
CA LEU A 4 -6.94 0.56 4.22
C LEU A 4 -7.05 0.39 2.70
N LEU A 5 -5.93 0.64 2.02
CA LEU A 5 -5.74 0.30 0.61
C LEU A 5 -4.67 -0.79 0.51
N ILE A 6 -4.94 -1.84 -0.25
CA ILE A 6 -3.96 -2.90 -0.52
C ILE A 6 -3.46 -2.74 -1.95
N VAL A 7 -2.14 -2.72 -2.12
CA VAL A 7 -1.48 -2.55 -3.41
C VAL A 7 -0.52 -3.71 -3.66
N ASP A 8 -0.76 -4.48 -4.71
CA ASP A 8 0.11 -5.56 -5.12
C ASP A 8 -0.13 -5.86 -6.59
N ASP A 9 0.93 -6.06 -7.37
CA ASP A 9 0.80 -6.37 -8.79
C ASP A 9 0.40 -7.82 -9.04
N GLU A 10 0.54 -8.69 -8.04
CA GLU A 10 0.11 -10.08 -8.14
C GLU A 10 -1.34 -10.24 -7.67
N LYS A 11 -2.20 -10.60 -8.61
CA LYS A 11 -3.63 -10.72 -8.36
C LYS A 11 -3.96 -11.68 -7.21
N ILE A 12 -3.29 -12.84 -7.17
CA ILE A 12 -3.56 -13.85 -6.14
C ILE A 12 -3.23 -13.33 -4.75
N ILE A 13 -2.09 -12.65 -4.60
CA ILE A 13 -1.70 -12.07 -3.31
C ILE A 13 -2.68 -10.99 -2.90
N ARG A 14 -3.01 -10.10 -3.82
CA ARG A 14 -3.94 -9.00 -3.57
C ARG A 14 -5.31 -9.50 -3.12
N GLU A 15 -5.87 -10.49 -3.84
CA GLU A 15 -7.17 -11.06 -3.50
C GLU A 15 -7.13 -11.86 -2.20
N THR A 16 -6.04 -12.57 -1.95
CA THR A 16 -5.87 -13.34 -0.73
C THR A 16 -5.84 -12.43 0.49
N MET A 17 -5.07 -11.37 0.45
CA MET A 17 -5.02 -10.42 1.57
C MET A 17 -6.36 -9.72 1.78
N ALA A 18 -7.05 -9.38 0.70
CA ALA A 18 -8.34 -8.71 0.80
C ALA A 18 -9.42 -9.63 1.37
N GLY A 19 -9.38 -10.93 1.03
CA GLY A 19 -10.45 -11.86 1.37
C GLY A 19 -10.24 -12.71 2.62
N LEU A 20 -9.00 -13.05 2.97
CA LEU A 20 -8.74 -13.96 4.10
C LEU A 20 -8.73 -13.26 5.46
N ILE A 21 -8.43 -11.98 5.48
CA ILE A 21 -8.36 -11.24 6.73
C ILE A 21 -9.69 -10.51 6.95
N ASP A 22 -10.26 -10.71 8.12
CA ASP A 22 -11.48 -9.98 8.51
C ASP A 22 -11.08 -8.59 9.01
N TRP A 23 -10.83 -7.70 8.08
CA TRP A 23 -10.40 -6.33 8.38
C TRP A 23 -11.40 -5.58 9.23
N ASN A 24 -12.69 -5.81 8.98
CA ASN A 24 -13.74 -5.14 9.73
C ASN A 24 -13.70 -5.46 11.22
N SER A 25 -13.39 -6.71 11.58
CA SER A 25 -13.27 -7.10 12.99
C SER A 25 -12.09 -6.43 13.68
N LEU A 26 -11.10 -5.97 12.91
CA LEU A 26 -9.95 -5.26 13.41
C LEU A 26 -10.14 -3.75 13.48
N GLY A 27 -11.34 -3.26 13.18
CA GLY A 27 -11.61 -1.82 13.13
C GLY A 27 -11.08 -1.16 11.86
N ILE A 28 -10.85 -1.94 10.80
CA ILE A 28 -10.27 -1.47 9.55
C ILE A 28 -11.27 -1.64 8.42
N GLN A 29 -11.46 -0.59 7.63
CA GLN A 29 -12.28 -0.62 6.44
C GLN A 29 -11.38 -0.77 5.20
N LEU A 30 -11.47 -1.91 4.52
CA LEU A 30 -10.79 -2.09 3.24
C LEU A 30 -11.54 -1.28 2.18
N ILE A 31 -10.93 -0.20 1.71
CA ILE A 31 -11.57 0.69 0.73
C ILE A 31 -11.38 0.22 -0.71
N GLY A 32 -10.42 -0.66 -0.95
CA GLY A 32 -10.18 -1.20 -2.28
C GLY A 32 -8.81 -1.82 -2.40
N THR A 33 -8.50 -2.26 -3.61
CA THR A 33 -7.20 -2.80 -3.95
C THR A 33 -6.70 -2.15 -5.22
N ALA A 34 -5.39 -2.02 -5.37
CA ALA A 34 -4.74 -1.48 -6.56
C ALA A 34 -3.72 -2.49 -7.08
N ARG A 35 -3.59 -2.58 -8.40
CA ARG A 35 -2.71 -3.55 -9.06
C ARG A 35 -1.30 -3.02 -9.34
N ASP A 36 -1.12 -1.71 -9.24
CA ASP A 36 0.17 -1.06 -9.45
C ASP A 36 0.22 0.29 -8.73
N GLY A 37 1.40 0.90 -8.75
CA GLY A 37 1.61 2.15 -8.05
C GLY A 37 0.86 3.33 -8.65
N ILE A 38 0.60 3.33 -9.95
CA ILE A 38 -0.13 4.43 -10.61
C ILE A 38 -1.60 4.39 -10.19
N GLU A 39 -2.23 3.23 -10.23
CA GLU A 39 -3.60 3.07 -9.77
C GLU A 39 -3.71 3.42 -8.28
N ALA A 40 -2.74 2.96 -7.48
CA ALA A 40 -2.70 3.26 -6.06
C ALA A 40 -2.60 4.77 -5.80
N TYR A 41 -1.73 5.46 -6.52
CA TYR A 41 -1.56 6.89 -6.39
C TYR A 41 -2.88 7.63 -6.60
N ASN A 42 -3.59 7.28 -7.67
CA ASN A 42 -4.88 7.90 -7.96
C ASN A 42 -5.92 7.60 -6.88
N MET A 43 -5.98 6.37 -6.38
CA MET A 43 -6.91 6.00 -5.32
C MET A 43 -6.59 6.71 -4.00
N ILE A 44 -5.32 6.89 -3.69
CA ILE A 44 -4.90 7.60 -2.48
C ILE A 44 -5.33 9.07 -2.54
N LEU A 45 -5.19 9.70 -3.70
CA LEU A 45 -5.62 11.09 -3.87
C LEU A 45 -7.13 11.25 -3.75
N ASP A 46 -7.90 10.25 -4.18
CA ASP A 46 -9.36 10.31 -4.13
C ASP A 46 -9.92 9.95 -2.75
N GLU A 47 -9.35 8.97 -2.09
CA GLU A 47 -9.94 8.35 -0.90
C GLU A 47 -9.23 8.70 0.40
N TYR A 48 -8.01 9.20 0.35
CA TYR A 48 -7.19 9.52 1.52
C TYR A 48 -7.17 8.40 2.57
N PRO A 49 -6.65 7.20 2.23
CA PRO A 49 -6.60 6.11 3.19
C PRO A 49 -5.67 6.43 4.35
N ASP A 50 -5.94 5.84 5.50
CA ASP A 50 -5.07 5.96 6.68
C ASP A 50 -3.86 5.04 6.56
N ILE A 51 -4.04 3.87 5.95
CA ILE A 51 -3.01 2.84 5.82
C ILE A 51 -2.96 2.36 4.37
N VAL A 52 -1.76 2.27 3.82
CA VAL A 52 -1.50 1.64 2.51
C VAL A 52 -0.56 0.46 2.72
N LEU A 53 -1.04 -0.74 2.41
CA LEU A 53 -0.25 -1.96 2.45
C LEU A 53 0.21 -2.23 1.03
N THR A 54 1.51 -2.10 0.76
CA THR A 54 2.04 -2.16 -0.60
C THR A 54 3.27 -3.04 -0.74
N ASP A 55 3.40 -3.66 -1.92
CA ASP A 55 4.64 -4.29 -2.33
C ASP A 55 5.64 -3.20 -2.74
N ILE A 56 6.93 -3.53 -2.76
CA ILE A 56 7.99 -2.59 -3.16
C ILE A 56 8.11 -2.52 -4.67
N LYS A 57 8.27 -3.67 -5.31
CA LYS A 57 8.52 -3.74 -6.76
C LYS A 57 7.22 -3.92 -7.52
N MET A 58 6.84 -2.90 -8.26
CA MET A 58 5.65 -2.92 -9.10
C MET A 58 5.96 -2.22 -10.41
N PRO A 59 5.33 -2.63 -11.52
CA PRO A 59 5.50 -1.95 -12.80
C PRO A 59 5.10 -0.48 -12.72
N GLY A 60 5.85 0.37 -13.39
CA GLY A 60 5.59 1.80 -13.44
C GLY A 60 6.08 2.52 -12.20
N LEU A 61 5.24 2.71 -11.21
CA LEU A 61 5.56 3.40 -9.98
C LEU A 61 5.79 2.37 -8.87
N SER A 62 7.01 2.29 -8.35
CA SER A 62 7.33 1.35 -7.27
C SER A 62 6.70 1.77 -5.95
N GLY A 63 6.69 0.86 -4.97
CA GLY A 63 6.22 1.18 -3.63
C GLY A 63 6.99 2.33 -2.98
N LEU A 64 8.31 2.39 -3.21
CA LEU A 64 9.13 3.49 -2.70
C LEU A 64 8.77 4.82 -3.35
N ASP A 65 8.57 4.82 -4.67
CA ASP A 65 8.18 6.03 -5.39
C ASP A 65 6.81 6.51 -4.91
N LEU A 66 5.90 5.58 -4.67
CA LEU A 66 4.57 5.88 -4.14
C LEU A 66 4.66 6.56 -2.78
N ILE A 67 5.49 6.02 -1.88
CA ILE A 67 5.69 6.59 -0.55
C ILE A 67 6.22 8.01 -0.64
N GLN A 68 7.23 8.25 -1.47
CA GLN A 68 7.82 9.58 -1.65
C GLN A 68 6.79 10.58 -2.14
N LYS A 69 6.01 10.21 -3.15
CA LYS A 69 5.00 11.10 -3.72
C LYS A 69 3.91 11.44 -2.71
N ILE A 70 3.42 10.46 -1.98
CA ILE A 70 2.34 10.67 -1.01
C ILE A 70 2.84 11.40 0.23
N HIS A 71 4.04 11.10 0.70
CA HIS A 71 4.61 11.77 1.87
C HIS A 71 4.70 13.29 1.66
N GLY A 72 4.97 13.73 0.44
CA GLY A 72 5.00 15.15 0.10
C GLY A 72 3.64 15.82 0.08
N ILE A 73 2.56 15.05 -0.02
CA ILE A 73 1.19 15.55 -0.16
C ILE A 73 0.37 15.32 1.11
N ASN A 74 0.44 14.12 1.67
CA ASN A 74 -0.35 13.72 2.83
C ASN A 74 0.51 12.93 3.81
N LYS A 75 0.89 13.56 4.91
CA LYS A 75 1.74 12.95 5.94
C LYS A 75 0.97 12.05 6.89
N ASP A 76 -0.35 12.04 6.81
CA ASP A 76 -1.19 11.23 7.69
C ASP A 76 -1.40 9.81 7.17
N THR A 77 -1.03 9.53 5.93
CA THR A 77 -1.10 8.18 5.38
C THR A 77 0.14 7.39 5.81
N HIS A 78 -0.10 6.25 6.44
CA HIS A 78 0.96 5.34 6.88
C HIS A 78 1.12 4.20 5.91
N PHE A 79 2.36 3.84 5.60
CA PHE A 79 2.67 2.76 4.67
C PHE A 79 3.21 1.54 5.41
N ILE A 80 2.69 0.37 5.07
CA ILE A 80 3.24 -0.92 5.50
C ILE A 80 3.76 -1.62 4.25
N ILE A 81 5.03 -1.99 4.28
CA ILE A 81 5.70 -2.61 3.15
C ILE A 81 5.68 -4.12 3.30
N LEU A 82 5.19 -4.81 2.28
CA LEU A 82 5.33 -6.24 2.14
C LEU A 82 6.55 -6.49 1.27
N SER A 83 7.63 -6.98 1.86
CA SER A 83 8.84 -7.24 1.10
C SER A 83 9.20 -8.72 1.16
N GLY A 84 9.63 -9.25 0.03
CA GLY A 84 10.29 -10.54 -0.01
C GLY A 84 11.68 -10.44 0.60
N TYR A 85 12.28 -11.60 0.83
CA TYR A 85 13.59 -11.68 1.47
C TYR A 85 14.66 -10.83 0.79
N GLY A 86 14.64 -10.77 -0.54
CA GLY A 86 15.64 -10.01 -1.30
C GLY A 86 15.41 -8.52 -1.36
N GLU A 87 14.34 -8.01 -0.76
CA GLU A 87 13.95 -6.60 -0.85
C GLU A 87 14.19 -5.83 0.44
N PHE A 88 14.94 -6.40 1.36
CA PHE A 88 15.20 -5.82 2.68
C PHE A 88 15.83 -4.42 2.60
N GLU A 89 16.75 -4.21 1.67
CA GLU A 89 17.42 -2.91 1.51
C GLU A 89 16.43 -1.83 1.06
N TYR A 90 15.46 -2.18 0.22
CA TYR A 90 14.41 -1.25 -0.17
C TYR A 90 13.50 -0.90 1.00
N ALA A 91 13.18 -1.89 1.85
CA ALA A 91 12.37 -1.66 3.03
C ALA A 91 13.04 -0.70 4.01
N LYS A 92 14.36 -0.80 4.18
CA LYS A 92 15.12 0.14 4.99
C LYS A 92 14.97 1.57 4.50
N LYS A 93 15.05 1.77 3.18
CA LYS A 93 14.87 3.09 2.58
C LYS A 93 13.46 3.63 2.84
N ALA A 94 12.46 2.78 2.71
CA ALA A 94 11.06 3.17 2.94
C ALA A 94 10.85 3.66 4.37
N MET A 95 11.52 3.08 5.34
CA MET A 95 11.37 3.47 6.75
C MET A 95 11.93 4.85 7.08
N GLN A 96 12.64 5.48 6.14
CA GLN A 96 13.13 6.86 6.31
C GLN A 96 12.04 7.89 6.03
N TYR A 97 10.94 7.50 5.47
CA TYR A 97 9.79 8.34 5.18
C TYR A 97 8.65 8.02 6.15
#